data_573661feafd5b224e0ab83b00ba452e8
#
_entry.id   573661feafd5b224e0ab83b00ba452e8
#
_cell.length_a   1.000
_cell.length_b   1.000
_cell.length_c   1.000
_cell.angle_alpha   90.00
_cell.angle_beta   90.00
_cell.angle_gamma   90.00
#
_symmetry.space_group_name_H-M   'P 1'
#
loop_
_entity.id
_entity.type
_entity.pdbx_description
1 polymer ?
#
loop_
_entity_poly.entity_id
_entity_poly.type
_entity_poly.pdbx_seq_one_letter_code
_entity_poly.pdbx_strand_id
1 'polypeptide(L)'
;MKILFVCQHYKPEPFRLSDICEDLVQRGHEVAVLTGIPNYPEGEIYADYRKRKKRRETINGVAIFRSYTIARRQNTLYRILNYFSFALSSTIGVIFGRYKAKDGSDFDCVFVNQLSPVMMAWASIAYKNKYNKPMFLYCMDVWPDSLIVGGVKENGLIYKIFEFVSKKVYQASDYIFVTSLSFKDYFVKKFNIPLHKITYLPQYAEDLFVPNELKTNKNTIDLTFAGNIGKAQNLETILKAASAIEQIPDLAKRVHFHFVGDGTELLNMQKLACELELENTSFYGRRPLEEMPDFYTKSDAMLVSLIGDSIISRTLPGKVQSYMAAGKPIIGAISGDTQRVVKEAKCGFISPEGNVDQLVRNIRKFCLLSVEEREKLGRQARCYYEEQFSKEWFMTYLENHLKEGFLS
;
A
#
# COMPACT_ATOMS: atom_id res chain seq x y z
N MET A 1 -10.28 -19.34 -15.82
CA MET A 1 -9.37 -18.55 -16.69
C MET A 1 -7.93 -18.89 -16.34
N LYS A 2 -7.02 -18.68 -17.29
CA LYS A 2 -5.56 -18.79 -17.10
C LYS A 2 -4.97 -17.38 -17.02
N ILE A 3 -4.41 -17.01 -15.88
CA ILE A 3 -3.98 -15.63 -15.59
C ILE A 3 -2.48 -15.59 -15.34
N LEU A 4 -1.76 -14.74 -16.08
CA LEU A 4 -0.34 -14.46 -15.84
C LEU A 4 -0.19 -13.17 -15.05
N PHE A 5 0.18 -13.27 -13.78
CA PHE A 5 0.57 -12.12 -12.98
C PHE A 5 2.03 -11.73 -13.23
N VAL A 6 2.30 -10.44 -13.32
CA VAL A 6 3.66 -9.89 -13.43
C VAL A 6 3.89 -8.93 -12.27
N CYS A 7 4.91 -9.23 -11.47
CA CYS A 7 5.35 -8.38 -10.36
C CYS A 7 6.83 -8.58 -10.10
N GLN A 8 7.52 -7.57 -9.59
CA GLN A 8 8.95 -7.72 -9.29
C GLN A 8 9.21 -8.58 -8.06
N HIS A 9 8.31 -8.54 -7.07
CA HIS A 9 8.44 -9.22 -5.78
C HIS A 9 7.27 -10.16 -5.54
N TYR A 10 7.55 -11.37 -5.11
CA TYR A 10 6.58 -12.41 -4.77
C TYR A 10 7.15 -13.35 -3.70
N LYS A 11 6.35 -14.25 -3.13
CA LYS A 11 6.81 -15.24 -2.14
C LYS A 11 8.21 -15.79 -2.45
N PRO A 12 9.07 -15.91 -1.43
CA PRO A 12 8.84 -15.77 0.01
C PRO A 12 8.93 -14.33 0.54
N GLU A 13 9.08 -13.32 -0.32
CA GLU A 13 9.04 -11.92 0.09
C GLU A 13 7.61 -11.53 0.53
N PRO A 14 7.42 -10.69 1.59
CA PRO A 14 6.13 -10.42 2.21
C PRO A 14 5.30 -9.40 1.44
N PHE A 15 4.81 -9.78 0.27
CA PHE A 15 3.94 -8.94 -0.55
C PHE A 15 2.53 -9.53 -0.67
N ARG A 16 1.50 -8.71 -0.51
CA ARG A 16 0.09 -9.08 -0.50
C ARG A 16 -0.40 -9.74 -1.80
N LEU A 17 0.28 -9.55 -2.92
CA LEU A 17 -0.08 -10.18 -4.18
C LEU A 17 -0.22 -11.70 -4.08
N SER A 18 0.54 -12.34 -3.18
CA SER A 18 0.44 -13.79 -2.98
C SER A 18 -0.94 -14.22 -2.50
N ASP A 19 -1.57 -13.45 -1.63
CA ASP A 19 -2.90 -13.70 -1.13
C ASP A 19 -3.95 -13.61 -2.26
N ILE A 20 -3.85 -12.59 -3.12
CA ILE A 20 -4.72 -12.46 -4.30
C ILE A 20 -4.57 -13.65 -5.24
N CYS A 21 -3.34 -14.05 -5.54
CA CYS A 21 -3.08 -15.17 -6.46
C CYS A 21 -3.59 -16.51 -5.91
N GLU A 22 -3.40 -16.76 -4.62
CA GLU A 22 -3.84 -17.98 -3.96
C GLU A 22 -5.37 -18.06 -3.85
N ASP A 23 -6.03 -16.94 -3.57
CA ASP A 23 -7.49 -16.86 -3.55
C ASP A 23 -8.09 -17.14 -4.96
N LEU A 24 -7.50 -16.57 -6.01
CA LEU A 24 -7.91 -16.86 -7.38
C LEU A 24 -7.75 -18.36 -7.75
N VAL A 25 -6.69 -19.02 -7.24
CA VAL A 25 -6.55 -20.48 -7.41
C VAL A 25 -7.68 -21.23 -6.70
N GLN A 26 -8.04 -20.84 -5.48
CA GLN A 26 -9.15 -21.41 -4.72
C GLN A 26 -10.52 -21.21 -5.44
N ARG A 27 -10.66 -20.09 -6.17
CA ARG A 27 -11.84 -19.78 -7.02
C ARG A 27 -11.82 -20.52 -8.35
N GLY A 28 -10.86 -21.43 -8.59
CA GLY A 28 -10.80 -22.31 -9.76
C GLY A 28 -10.08 -21.72 -10.99
N HIS A 29 -9.30 -20.65 -10.82
CA HIS A 29 -8.45 -20.13 -11.89
C HIS A 29 -7.09 -20.83 -11.93
N GLU A 30 -6.50 -20.95 -13.10
CA GLU A 30 -5.10 -21.29 -13.26
C GLU A 30 -4.26 -20.01 -13.18
N VAL A 31 -3.44 -19.88 -12.14
CA VAL A 31 -2.65 -18.68 -11.87
C VAL A 31 -1.16 -18.98 -11.98
N ALA A 32 -0.47 -18.16 -12.74
CA ALA A 32 0.98 -18.14 -12.78
C ALA A 32 1.52 -16.74 -12.46
N VAL A 33 2.70 -16.68 -11.83
CA VAL A 33 3.37 -15.42 -11.47
C VAL A 33 4.74 -15.37 -12.10
N LEU A 34 4.98 -14.34 -12.90
CA LEU A 34 6.30 -13.97 -13.42
C LEU A 34 6.91 -12.92 -12.49
N THR A 35 7.97 -13.29 -11.79
CA THR A 35 8.58 -12.47 -10.74
C THR A 35 10.10 -12.47 -10.79
N GLY A 36 10.73 -11.65 -9.96
CA GLY A 36 12.18 -11.62 -9.76
C GLY A 36 12.71 -12.75 -8.86
N ILE A 37 14.02 -12.75 -8.66
CA ILE A 37 14.66 -13.60 -7.65
C ILE A 37 14.51 -12.90 -6.30
N PRO A 38 14.05 -13.61 -5.24
CA PRO A 38 13.85 -13.01 -3.92
C PRO A 38 15.12 -12.37 -3.36
N ASN A 39 15.01 -11.10 -2.97
CA ASN A 39 16.11 -10.32 -2.41
C ASN A 39 15.66 -9.15 -1.51
N TYR A 40 14.37 -8.97 -1.28
CA TYR A 40 13.79 -7.93 -0.45
C TYR A 40 13.30 -8.50 0.90
N PRO A 41 13.50 -7.82 2.04
CA PRO A 41 14.07 -6.48 2.21
C PRO A 41 15.60 -6.44 2.36
N GLU A 42 16.28 -7.55 2.60
CA GLU A 42 17.70 -7.62 2.99
C GLU A 42 18.65 -7.10 1.90
N GLY A 43 18.20 -7.06 0.65
CA GLY A 43 19.01 -6.62 -0.49
C GLY A 43 19.96 -7.69 -1.01
N GLU A 44 19.90 -8.93 -0.49
CA GLU A 44 20.67 -10.09 -0.93
C GLU A 44 19.76 -11.20 -1.41
N ILE A 45 20.22 -11.98 -2.41
CA ILE A 45 19.49 -13.16 -2.87
C ILE A 45 19.38 -14.18 -1.72
N TYR A 46 18.17 -14.60 -1.43
CA TYR A 46 17.89 -15.63 -0.43
C TYR A 46 18.64 -16.92 -0.73
N ALA A 47 19.19 -17.57 0.29
CA ALA A 47 20.10 -18.72 0.17
C ALA A 47 19.55 -19.83 -0.75
N ASP A 48 18.28 -20.15 -0.62
CA ASP A 48 17.57 -21.18 -1.40
C ASP A 48 17.45 -20.88 -2.90
N TYR A 49 17.61 -19.62 -3.28
CA TYR A 49 17.45 -19.15 -4.66
C TYR A 49 18.78 -18.82 -5.35
N ARG A 50 19.91 -18.98 -4.63
CA ARG A 50 21.25 -18.79 -5.18
C ARG A 50 21.58 -19.86 -6.23
N LYS A 51 22.59 -19.60 -7.09
CA LYS A 51 23.06 -20.52 -8.13
C LYS A 51 21.94 -21.01 -9.08
N ARG A 52 21.00 -20.14 -9.44
CA ARG A 52 19.87 -20.44 -10.33
C ARG A 52 18.89 -21.51 -9.84
N LYS A 53 18.88 -21.82 -8.55
CA LYS A 53 17.89 -22.73 -7.96
C LYS A 53 16.48 -22.11 -7.98
N LYS A 54 15.45 -22.97 -7.91
CA LYS A 54 14.02 -22.59 -7.83
C LYS A 54 13.57 -21.55 -8.85
N ARG A 55 14.05 -21.68 -10.10
CA ARG A 55 13.61 -20.79 -11.20
C ARG A 55 12.17 -21.03 -11.61
N ARG A 56 11.67 -22.21 -11.36
CA ARG A 56 10.29 -22.63 -11.51
C ARG A 56 9.91 -23.43 -10.29
N GLU A 57 8.80 -23.06 -9.69
CA GLU A 57 8.25 -23.75 -8.51
C GLU A 57 6.74 -23.56 -8.48
N THR A 58 6.05 -24.33 -7.66
CA THR A 58 4.62 -24.14 -7.37
C THR A 58 4.45 -23.98 -5.88
N ILE A 59 3.78 -22.90 -5.45
CA ILE A 59 3.48 -22.62 -4.05
C ILE A 59 1.96 -22.40 -3.95
N ASN A 60 1.29 -23.16 -3.10
CA ASN A 60 -0.17 -23.06 -2.86
C ASN A 60 -1.00 -23.04 -4.17
N GLY A 61 -0.63 -23.90 -5.14
CA GLY A 61 -1.32 -24.00 -6.42
C GLY A 61 -0.90 -22.97 -7.48
N VAL A 62 -0.17 -21.93 -7.11
CA VAL A 62 0.32 -20.88 -8.02
C VAL A 62 1.65 -21.31 -8.65
N ALA A 63 1.71 -21.32 -9.98
CA ALA A 63 2.96 -21.56 -10.73
C ALA A 63 3.83 -20.30 -10.70
N ILE A 64 5.12 -20.41 -10.35
CA ILE A 64 6.02 -19.27 -10.22
C ILE A 64 7.17 -19.40 -11.21
N PHE A 65 7.35 -18.37 -12.04
CA PHE A 65 8.46 -18.21 -12.98
C PHE A 65 9.37 -17.07 -12.51
N ARG A 66 10.65 -17.37 -12.19
CA ARG A 66 11.59 -16.37 -11.71
C ARG A 66 12.57 -15.95 -12.83
N SER A 67 12.47 -14.70 -13.22
CA SER A 67 13.40 -14.05 -14.13
C SER A 67 14.68 -13.62 -13.41
N TYR A 68 15.76 -13.47 -14.17
CA TYR A 68 17.01 -12.99 -13.60
C TYR A 68 16.86 -11.58 -13.05
N THR A 69 17.37 -11.39 -11.82
CA THR A 69 17.31 -10.12 -11.12
C THR A 69 18.60 -9.93 -10.35
N ILE A 70 19.25 -8.79 -10.53
CA ILE A 70 20.41 -8.38 -9.72
C ILE A 70 19.89 -8.00 -8.33
N ALA A 71 20.56 -8.49 -7.28
CA ALA A 71 20.16 -8.16 -5.90
C ALA A 71 20.20 -6.64 -5.65
N ARG A 72 19.19 -6.13 -4.94
CA ARG A 72 18.95 -4.69 -4.75
C ARG A 72 20.08 -4.00 -3.97
N ARG A 73 20.72 -4.71 -3.02
CA ARG A 73 21.69 -4.15 -2.07
C ARG A 73 21.24 -2.80 -1.49
N GLN A 74 22.04 -2.18 -0.64
CA GLN A 74 21.65 -0.94 0.05
C GLN A 74 22.07 0.35 -0.67
N ASN A 75 22.44 0.31 -1.97
CA ASN A 75 22.83 1.52 -2.70
C ASN A 75 21.95 1.80 -3.92
N THR A 76 21.92 3.06 -4.34
CA THR A 76 21.08 3.53 -5.44
C THR A 76 21.41 2.85 -6.78
N LEU A 77 22.69 2.61 -7.08
CA LEU A 77 23.10 1.97 -8.33
C LEU A 77 22.55 0.54 -8.42
N TYR A 78 22.74 -0.27 -7.37
CA TYR A 78 22.22 -1.64 -7.34
C TYR A 78 20.69 -1.68 -7.36
N ARG A 79 20.03 -0.67 -6.79
CA ARG A 79 18.56 -0.53 -6.89
C ARG A 79 18.13 -0.30 -8.35
N ILE A 80 18.82 0.55 -9.10
CA ILE A 80 18.56 0.78 -10.53
C ILE A 80 18.81 -0.50 -11.33
N LEU A 81 19.95 -1.15 -11.10
CA LEU A 81 20.30 -2.43 -11.76
C LEU A 81 19.28 -3.54 -11.45
N ASN A 82 18.81 -3.61 -10.23
CA ASN A 82 17.75 -4.54 -9.81
C ASN A 82 16.48 -4.33 -10.67
N TYR A 83 16.05 -3.09 -10.80
CA TYR A 83 14.86 -2.72 -11.56
C TYR A 83 14.97 -3.07 -13.05
N PHE A 84 16.04 -2.64 -13.69
CA PHE A 84 16.22 -2.90 -15.12
C PHE A 84 16.53 -4.37 -15.43
N SER A 85 17.26 -5.08 -14.57
CA SER A 85 17.54 -6.50 -14.77
C SER A 85 16.28 -7.35 -14.78
N PHE A 86 15.32 -7.08 -13.87
CA PHE A 86 14.03 -7.76 -13.89
C PHE A 86 13.22 -7.37 -15.13
N ALA A 87 13.04 -6.08 -15.40
CA ALA A 87 12.25 -5.60 -16.52
C ALA A 87 12.72 -6.20 -17.86
N LEU A 88 14.04 -6.19 -18.11
CA LEU A 88 14.61 -6.72 -19.35
C LEU A 88 14.54 -8.26 -19.40
N SER A 89 14.97 -8.96 -18.35
CA SER A 89 15.01 -10.42 -18.36
C SER A 89 13.62 -11.07 -18.47
N SER A 90 12.62 -10.49 -17.80
CA SER A 90 11.22 -10.95 -17.88
C SER A 90 10.63 -10.69 -19.27
N THR A 91 10.87 -9.51 -19.85
CA THR A 91 10.44 -9.16 -21.21
C THR A 91 11.06 -10.11 -22.26
N ILE A 92 12.37 -10.33 -22.18
CA ILE A 92 13.07 -11.29 -23.06
C ILE A 92 12.47 -12.69 -22.91
N GLY A 93 12.19 -13.13 -21.67
CA GLY A 93 11.55 -14.41 -21.41
C GLY A 93 10.18 -14.56 -22.09
N VAL A 94 9.37 -13.49 -22.09
CA VAL A 94 8.07 -13.45 -22.80
C VAL A 94 8.28 -13.52 -24.33
N ILE A 95 9.20 -12.72 -24.86
CA ILE A 95 9.49 -12.70 -26.32
C ILE A 95 9.90 -14.11 -26.80
N PHE A 96 10.70 -14.85 -26.04
CA PHE A 96 11.09 -16.22 -26.36
C PHE A 96 10.06 -17.30 -25.97
N GLY A 97 8.86 -16.92 -25.51
CA GLY A 97 7.77 -17.86 -25.22
C GLY A 97 8.02 -18.82 -24.06
N ARG A 98 8.80 -18.38 -23.05
CA ARG A 98 9.24 -19.23 -21.93
C ARG A 98 8.16 -19.51 -20.90
N TYR A 99 7.08 -18.73 -20.90
CA TYR A 99 6.02 -18.76 -19.88
C TYR A 99 4.72 -19.22 -20.53
N LYS A 100 4.26 -20.40 -20.14
CA LYS A 100 3.04 -21.05 -20.65
C LYS A 100 2.21 -21.59 -19.49
N ALA A 101 0.93 -21.74 -19.71
CA ALA A 101 0.02 -22.44 -18.83
C ALA A 101 0.40 -23.93 -18.67
N LYS A 102 -0.20 -24.64 -17.71
CA LYS A 102 0.13 -26.04 -17.40
C LYS A 102 -0.07 -26.97 -18.59
N ASP A 103 -1.05 -26.70 -19.43
CA ASP A 103 -1.34 -27.45 -20.64
C ASP A 103 -0.52 -27.01 -21.87
N GLY A 104 0.43 -26.08 -21.69
CA GLY A 104 1.27 -25.55 -22.76
C GLY A 104 0.64 -24.42 -23.58
N SER A 105 -0.63 -24.06 -23.32
CA SER A 105 -1.32 -22.95 -24.00
C SER A 105 -0.85 -21.58 -23.47
N ASP A 106 -1.33 -20.53 -24.11
CA ASP A 106 -1.14 -19.16 -23.64
C ASP A 106 -2.11 -18.84 -22.49
N PHE A 107 -1.74 -17.87 -21.66
CA PHE A 107 -2.64 -17.31 -20.64
C PHE A 107 -3.72 -16.46 -21.30
N ASP A 108 -4.91 -16.43 -20.70
CA ASP A 108 -6.07 -15.68 -21.22
C ASP A 108 -5.88 -14.17 -21.08
N CYS A 109 -5.18 -13.74 -20.03
CA CYS A 109 -4.84 -12.35 -19.78
C CYS A 109 -3.52 -12.20 -19.03
N VAL A 110 -2.96 -11.00 -19.03
CA VAL A 110 -1.82 -10.64 -18.20
C VAL A 110 -2.20 -9.54 -17.23
N PHE A 111 -1.85 -9.72 -15.95
CA PHE A 111 -2.14 -8.79 -14.87
C PHE A 111 -0.85 -8.28 -14.24
N VAL A 112 -0.66 -6.96 -14.22
CA VAL A 112 0.50 -6.32 -13.59
C VAL A 112 0.13 -5.80 -12.22
N ASN A 113 0.76 -6.29 -11.17
CA ASN A 113 0.73 -5.64 -9.86
C ASN A 113 1.86 -4.61 -9.80
N GLN A 114 1.57 -3.39 -10.22
CA GLN A 114 2.56 -2.35 -10.44
C GLN A 114 2.89 -1.63 -9.14
N LEU A 115 4.03 -2.01 -8.57
CA LEU A 115 4.78 -1.29 -7.55
C LEU A 115 5.83 -0.38 -8.23
N SER A 116 6.77 0.11 -7.47
CA SER A 116 8.00 0.72 -8.02
C SER A 116 8.98 -0.35 -8.48
N PRO A 117 9.52 -0.27 -9.69
CA PRO A 117 9.35 0.77 -10.72
C PRO A 117 8.29 0.41 -11.78
N VAL A 118 7.81 1.40 -12.52
CA VAL A 118 6.81 1.20 -13.58
C VAL A 118 7.29 0.26 -14.70
N MET A 119 8.60 0.16 -14.96
CA MET A 119 9.18 -0.68 -16.00
C MET A 119 8.95 -2.17 -15.79
N MET A 120 8.56 -2.64 -14.60
CA MET A 120 8.17 -4.03 -14.39
C MET A 120 7.04 -4.47 -15.33
N ALA A 121 6.23 -3.52 -15.83
CA ALA A 121 5.14 -3.78 -16.75
C ALA A 121 5.59 -4.09 -18.20
N TRP A 122 6.87 -3.94 -18.58
CA TRP A 122 7.34 -4.18 -19.94
C TRP A 122 7.09 -5.63 -20.40
N ALA A 123 7.27 -6.60 -19.51
CA ALA A 123 6.96 -7.98 -19.81
C ALA A 123 5.49 -8.20 -20.18
N SER A 124 4.58 -7.47 -19.53
CA SER A 124 3.14 -7.56 -19.79
C SER A 124 2.75 -6.90 -21.10
N ILE A 125 3.39 -5.77 -21.46
CA ILE A 125 3.22 -5.15 -22.78
C ILE A 125 3.71 -6.10 -23.88
N ALA A 126 4.86 -6.73 -23.68
CA ALA A 126 5.37 -7.73 -24.63
C ALA A 126 4.44 -8.94 -24.75
N TYR A 127 3.83 -9.39 -23.61
CA TYR A 127 2.86 -10.50 -23.61
C TYR A 127 1.60 -10.13 -24.38
N LYS A 128 0.98 -8.97 -24.06
CA LYS A 128 -0.16 -8.43 -24.78
C LYS A 128 0.05 -8.41 -26.29
N ASN A 129 1.15 -7.78 -26.72
CA ASN A 129 1.44 -7.59 -28.15
C ASN A 129 1.74 -8.91 -28.88
N LYS A 130 2.42 -9.85 -28.21
CA LYS A 130 2.80 -11.12 -28.83
C LYS A 130 1.63 -12.09 -28.98
N TYR A 131 0.78 -12.15 -27.95
CA TYR A 131 -0.29 -13.15 -27.84
C TYR A 131 -1.68 -12.58 -28.07
N ASN A 132 -1.79 -11.28 -28.32
CA ASN A 132 -3.05 -10.55 -28.47
C ASN A 132 -4.03 -10.82 -27.30
N LYS A 133 -3.52 -10.62 -26.06
CA LYS A 133 -4.28 -10.84 -24.82
C LYS A 133 -4.46 -9.55 -24.05
N PRO A 134 -5.59 -9.35 -23.34
CA PRO A 134 -5.82 -8.13 -22.57
C PRO A 134 -4.80 -7.97 -21.42
N MET A 135 -4.40 -6.72 -21.19
CA MET A 135 -3.49 -6.32 -20.13
C MET A 135 -4.21 -5.50 -19.07
N PHE A 136 -4.23 -6.03 -17.86
CA PHE A 136 -4.72 -5.35 -16.66
C PHE A 136 -3.53 -4.82 -15.86
N LEU A 137 -3.65 -3.60 -15.38
CA LEU A 137 -2.62 -2.96 -14.54
C LEU A 137 -3.24 -2.50 -13.23
N TYR A 138 -2.76 -3.02 -12.11
CA TYR A 138 -3.11 -2.56 -10.77
C TYR A 138 -2.05 -1.60 -10.27
N CYS A 139 -2.36 -0.31 -10.30
CA CYS A 139 -1.45 0.76 -9.92
C CYS A 139 -1.43 0.93 -8.40
N MET A 140 -0.38 0.38 -7.77
CA MET A 140 -0.13 0.52 -6.34
C MET A 140 0.70 1.75 -6.03
N ASP A 141 1.49 2.20 -7.01
CA ASP A 141 2.45 3.29 -6.86
C ASP A 141 2.46 4.15 -8.12
N VAL A 142 2.15 5.44 -7.97
CA VAL A 142 1.97 6.35 -9.11
C VAL A 142 3.32 6.86 -9.60
N TRP A 143 3.68 6.48 -10.80
CA TRP A 143 4.88 6.93 -11.48
C TRP A 143 4.56 7.99 -12.54
N PRO A 144 5.46 8.99 -12.71
CA PRO A 144 6.79 9.19 -12.09
C PRO A 144 6.76 9.88 -10.71
N ASP A 145 5.59 10.27 -10.17
CA ASP A 145 5.51 11.13 -8.97
C ASP A 145 6.11 10.48 -7.73
N SER A 146 6.14 9.15 -7.63
CA SER A 146 6.87 8.43 -6.57
C SER A 146 8.36 8.71 -6.56
N LEU A 147 8.96 9.17 -7.65
CA LEU A 147 10.34 9.57 -7.71
C LEU A 147 10.61 10.87 -6.93
N ILE A 148 9.61 11.75 -6.82
CA ILE A 148 9.71 13.03 -6.08
C ILE A 148 9.95 12.74 -4.60
N VAL A 149 9.25 11.75 -4.04
CA VAL A 149 9.46 11.30 -2.65
C VAL A 149 10.89 10.75 -2.46
N GLY A 150 11.46 10.16 -3.50
CA GLY A 150 12.85 9.71 -3.56
C GLY A 150 13.89 10.81 -3.79
N GLY A 151 13.47 12.10 -3.86
CA GLY A 151 14.35 13.25 -4.02
C GLY A 151 14.64 13.65 -5.48
N VAL A 152 13.96 13.05 -6.46
CA VAL A 152 14.07 13.48 -7.87
C VAL A 152 13.27 14.78 -8.04
N LYS A 153 13.91 15.78 -8.65
CA LYS A 153 13.26 17.07 -8.92
C LYS A 153 12.13 16.90 -9.95
N GLU A 154 10.96 17.40 -9.62
CA GLU A 154 9.84 17.51 -10.55
C GLU A 154 10.29 18.33 -11.79
N ASN A 155 9.86 17.90 -12.97
CA ASN A 155 10.28 18.49 -14.25
C ASN A 155 11.78 18.40 -14.60
N GLY A 156 12.61 17.74 -13.79
CA GLY A 156 13.99 17.40 -14.13
C GLY A 156 14.07 16.37 -15.27
N LEU A 157 15.24 16.21 -15.89
CA LEU A 157 15.45 15.28 -17.02
C LEU A 157 15.06 13.84 -16.66
N ILE A 158 15.44 13.36 -15.47
CA ILE A 158 15.12 12.01 -14.98
C ILE A 158 13.60 11.87 -14.86
N TYR A 159 12.92 12.85 -14.27
CA TYR A 159 11.47 12.85 -14.13
C TYR A 159 10.78 12.75 -15.51
N LYS A 160 11.18 13.57 -16.49
CA LYS A 160 10.60 13.58 -17.84
C LYS A 160 10.82 12.26 -18.58
N ILE A 161 11.99 11.62 -18.43
CA ILE A 161 12.24 10.29 -19.00
C ILE A 161 11.25 9.28 -18.42
N PHE A 162 11.09 9.24 -17.10
CA PHE A 162 10.17 8.30 -16.47
C PHE A 162 8.69 8.67 -16.67
N GLU A 163 8.37 9.94 -16.88
CA GLU A 163 7.03 10.36 -17.29
C GLU A 163 6.68 9.80 -18.67
N PHE A 164 7.60 9.87 -19.62
CA PHE A 164 7.41 9.25 -20.93
C PHE A 164 7.26 7.73 -20.83
N VAL A 165 8.11 7.05 -20.04
CA VAL A 165 8.02 5.60 -19.81
C VAL A 165 6.68 5.23 -19.17
N SER A 166 6.28 5.96 -18.12
CA SER A 166 5.01 5.75 -17.42
C SER A 166 3.81 5.93 -18.36
N LYS A 167 3.82 7.00 -19.15
CA LYS A 167 2.77 7.26 -20.14
C LYS A 167 2.62 6.09 -21.12
N LYS A 168 3.72 5.53 -21.62
CA LYS A 168 3.70 4.38 -22.54
C LYS A 168 3.12 3.13 -21.87
N VAL A 169 3.48 2.87 -20.61
CA VAL A 169 2.93 1.73 -19.85
C VAL A 169 1.43 1.88 -19.64
N TYR A 170 1.00 3.04 -19.14
CA TYR A 170 -0.42 3.29 -18.84
C TYR A 170 -1.27 3.30 -20.11
N GLN A 171 -0.81 3.89 -21.19
CA GLN A 171 -1.52 3.87 -22.48
C GLN A 171 -1.61 2.48 -23.10
N ALA A 172 -0.63 1.61 -22.88
CA ALA A 172 -0.64 0.23 -23.37
C ALA A 172 -1.62 -0.67 -22.60
N SER A 173 -1.99 -0.30 -21.38
CA SER A 173 -2.93 -1.07 -20.54
C SER A 173 -4.35 -0.95 -21.09
N ASP A 174 -5.08 -2.07 -21.12
CA ASP A 174 -6.50 -2.08 -21.51
C ASP A 174 -7.38 -1.65 -20.35
N TYR A 175 -7.02 -2.10 -19.13
CA TYR A 175 -7.71 -1.80 -17.89
C TYR A 175 -6.70 -1.36 -16.84
N ILE A 176 -7.02 -0.30 -16.08
CA ILE A 176 -6.18 0.22 -15.01
C ILE A 176 -7.00 0.25 -13.72
N PHE A 177 -6.61 -0.56 -12.75
CA PHE A 177 -7.13 -0.47 -11.38
C PHE A 177 -6.28 0.51 -10.57
N VAL A 178 -6.94 1.36 -9.82
CA VAL A 178 -6.31 2.37 -8.95
C VAL A 178 -6.77 2.20 -7.50
N THR A 179 -5.83 2.36 -6.58
CA THR A 179 -6.08 2.21 -5.13
C THR A 179 -6.75 3.41 -4.48
N SER A 180 -6.79 4.54 -5.20
CA SER A 180 -7.36 5.81 -4.72
C SER A 180 -8.18 6.48 -5.81
N LEU A 181 -9.31 7.09 -5.45
CA LEU A 181 -10.16 7.79 -6.44
C LEU A 181 -9.45 8.98 -7.07
N SER A 182 -8.65 9.71 -6.30
CA SER A 182 -7.84 10.82 -6.78
C SER A 182 -6.88 10.43 -7.92
N PHE A 183 -6.51 9.16 -8.01
CA PHE A 183 -5.69 8.66 -9.11
C PHE A 183 -6.45 8.64 -10.44
N LYS A 184 -7.77 8.49 -10.46
CA LYS A 184 -8.56 8.58 -11.71
C LYS A 184 -8.33 9.91 -12.40
N ASP A 185 -8.51 11.01 -11.68
CA ASP A 185 -8.28 12.35 -12.21
C ASP A 185 -6.84 12.58 -12.67
N TYR A 186 -5.88 12.05 -11.89
CA TYR A 186 -4.48 12.14 -12.24
C TYR A 186 -4.16 11.44 -13.57
N PHE A 187 -4.62 10.21 -13.76
CA PHE A 187 -4.41 9.46 -15.00
C PHE A 187 -5.06 10.12 -16.21
N VAL A 188 -6.28 10.63 -16.06
CA VAL A 188 -6.98 11.35 -17.12
C VAL A 188 -6.23 12.63 -17.49
N LYS A 189 -5.90 13.48 -16.51
CA LYS A 189 -5.30 14.80 -16.74
C LYS A 189 -3.86 14.71 -17.24
N LYS A 190 -3.05 13.83 -16.64
CA LYS A 190 -1.60 13.77 -16.93
C LYS A 190 -1.27 12.89 -18.12
N PHE A 191 -1.94 11.77 -18.29
CA PHE A 191 -1.60 10.77 -19.30
C PHE A 191 -2.62 10.63 -20.42
N ASN A 192 -3.73 11.39 -20.37
CA ASN A 192 -4.86 11.29 -21.31
C ASN A 192 -5.43 9.86 -21.38
N ILE A 193 -5.54 9.16 -20.24
CA ILE A 193 -6.15 7.85 -20.17
C ILE A 193 -7.68 8.03 -20.12
N PRO A 194 -8.44 7.37 -21.00
CA PRO A 194 -9.89 7.45 -20.97
C PRO A 194 -10.47 6.92 -19.64
N LEU A 195 -11.44 7.64 -19.07
CA LEU A 195 -11.99 7.33 -17.75
C LEU A 195 -12.59 5.91 -17.67
N HIS A 196 -13.16 5.40 -18.78
CA HIS A 196 -13.72 4.05 -18.83
C HIS A 196 -12.69 2.93 -18.66
N LYS A 197 -11.40 3.22 -18.89
CA LYS A 197 -10.31 2.26 -18.63
C LYS A 197 -9.85 2.25 -17.17
N ILE A 198 -10.31 3.18 -16.33
CA ILE A 198 -9.80 3.38 -14.97
C ILE A 198 -10.87 2.97 -13.96
N THR A 199 -10.59 1.94 -13.21
CA THR A 199 -11.48 1.37 -12.19
C THR A 199 -10.89 1.57 -10.80
N TYR A 200 -11.70 2.02 -9.85
CA TYR A 200 -11.30 2.11 -8.44
C TYR A 200 -11.38 0.73 -7.80
N LEU A 201 -10.26 0.25 -7.30
CA LEU A 201 -10.12 -1.03 -6.60
C LEU A 201 -9.22 -0.80 -5.38
N PRO A 202 -9.77 -0.36 -4.24
CA PRO A 202 -9.01 -0.14 -3.01
C PRO A 202 -8.48 -1.46 -2.46
N GLN A 203 -7.37 -1.41 -1.73
CA GLN A 203 -6.86 -2.58 -1.03
C GLN A 203 -7.77 -3.00 0.12
N TYR A 204 -7.70 -4.27 0.50
CA TYR A 204 -8.29 -4.80 1.73
C TYR A 204 -7.23 -4.94 2.83
N ALA A 205 -7.66 -5.13 4.07
CA ALA A 205 -6.78 -5.40 5.20
C ALA A 205 -6.40 -6.89 5.29
N GLU A 206 -5.35 -7.21 6.03
CA GLU A 206 -5.03 -8.58 6.40
C GLU A 206 -6.11 -9.16 7.32
N ASP A 207 -6.41 -10.47 7.18
CA ASP A 207 -7.50 -11.15 7.90
C ASP A 207 -7.33 -11.17 9.43
N LEU A 208 -6.10 -10.89 9.92
CA LEU A 208 -5.82 -10.80 11.35
C LEU A 208 -6.40 -9.54 12.01
N PHE A 209 -6.75 -8.51 11.23
CA PHE A 209 -7.35 -7.29 11.77
C PHE A 209 -8.86 -7.45 11.92
N VAL A 210 -9.26 -7.87 13.09
CA VAL A 210 -10.66 -8.02 13.50
C VAL A 210 -10.95 -7.13 14.70
N PRO A 211 -12.21 -6.67 14.86
CA PRO A 211 -12.60 -5.92 16.05
C PRO A 211 -12.39 -6.78 17.29
N ASN A 212 -11.66 -6.23 18.26
CA ASN A 212 -11.57 -6.79 19.61
C ASN A 212 -12.20 -5.81 20.58
N GLU A 213 -12.91 -6.33 21.58
CA GLU A 213 -13.52 -5.51 22.61
C GLU A 213 -12.45 -4.70 23.34
N LEU A 214 -12.69 -3.40 23.45
CA LEU A 214 -11.87 -2.53 24.30
C LEU A 214 -12.04 -2.96 25.75
N LYS A 215 -10.95 -3.29 26.43
CA LYS A 215 -10.96 -3.46 27.89
C LYS A 215 -11.09 -2.08 28.54
N THR A 216 -12.29 -1.71 28.90
CA THR A 216 -12.76 -0.33 29.09
C THR A 216 -12.62 0.27 30.48
N ASN A 217 -11.64 -0.08 31.26
CA ASN A 217 -11.42 0.59 32.56
C ASN A 217 -10.13 1.41 32.61
N LYS A 218 -9.84 2.14 31.52
CA LYS A 218 -8.66 3.01 31.46
C LYS A 218 -9.08 4.47 31.72
N ASN A 219 -8.36 5.14 32.59
CA ASN A 219 -8.40 6.60 32.71
C ASN A 219 -7.56 7.30 31.61
N THR A 220 -6.84 6.52 30.78
CA THR A 220 -5.97 7.00 29.70
C THR A 220 -6.62 6.83 28.33
N ILE A 221 -6.17 7.61 27.38
CA ILE A 221 -6.55 7.57 25.96
C ILE A 221 -5.30 7.31 25.16
N ASP A 222 -5.26 6.15 24.52
CA ASP A 222 -4.11 5.69 23.73
C ASP A 222 -4.34 5.93 22.24
N LEU A 223 -3.51 6.77 21.63
CA LEU A 223 -3.55 7.13 20.24
C LEU A 223 -2.35 6.51 19.52
N THR A 224 -2.57 5.63 18.53
CA THR A 224 -1.49 4.85 17.92
C THR A 224 -1.33 5.14 16.45
N PHE A 225 -0.10 5.46 16.04
CA PHE A 225 0.35 5.39 14.66
C PHE A 225 1.05 4.04 14.42
N ALA A 226 0.67 3.35 13.34
CA ALA A 226 1.27 2.08 12.97
C ALA A 226 1.69 2.05 11.50
N GLY A 227 2.92 1.67 11.23
CA GLY A 227 3.45 1.51 9.87
C GLY A 227 4.83 2.12 9.62
N ASN A 228 5.16 2.32 8.34
CA ASN A 228 6.44 2.91 7.95
C ASN A 228 6.59 4.34 8.49
N ILE A 229 7.73 4.63 9.14
CA ILE A 229 8.11 5.96 9.66
C ILE A 229 9.03 6.61 8.63
N GLY A 230 8.44 7.02 7.51
CA GLY A 230 9.13 7.68 6.42
C GLY A 230 8.69 9.15 6.27
N LYS A 231 9.46 9.92 5.50
CA LYS A 231 9.22 11.34 5.27
C LYS A 231 7.79 11.66 4.81
N ALA A 232 7.21 10.82 3.96
CA ALA A 232 5.86 10.99 3.45
C ALA A 232 4.78 10.94 4.55
N GLN A 233 5.06 10.33 5.71
CA GLN A 233 4.08 10.19 6.79
C GLN A 233 3.92 11.45 7.64
N ASN A 234 4.82 12.42 7.55
CA ASN A 234 4.75 13.70 8.26
C ASN A 234 4.42 13.56 9.76
N LEU A 235 5.14 12.68 10.46
CA LEU A 235 4.90 12.45 11.91
C LEU A 235 5.26 13.63 12.78
N GLU A 236 6.05 14.58 12.26
CA GLU A 236 6.34 15.84 12.93
C GLU A 236 5.05 16.57 13.32
N THR A 237 4.02 16.56 12.47
CA THR A 237 2.71 17.15 12.77
C THR A 237 2.06 16.49 13.98
N ILE A 238 2.19 15.17 14.11
CA ILE A 238 1.62 14.42 15.25
C ILE A 238 2.42 14.72 16.53
N LEU A 239 3.76 14.78 16.48
CA LEU A 239 4.60 15.09 17.64
C LEU A 239 4.38 16.53 18.14
N LYS A 240 4.23 17.50 17.24
CA LYS A 240 3.85 18.88 17.61
C LYS A 240 2.45 18.93 18.26
N ALA A 241 1.51 18.14 17.79
CA ALA A 241 0.19 18.03 18.42
C ALA A 241 0.29 17.36 19.81
N ALA A 242 1.14 16.34 19.98
CA ALA A 242 1.40 15.73 21.28
C ALA A 242 1.96 16.73 22.28
N SER A 243 2.93 17.55 21.86
CA SER A 243 3.48 18.64 22.70
C SER A 243 2.40 19.65 23.12
N ALA A 244 1.55 20.06 22.19
CA ALA A 244 0.44 20.96 22.52
C ALA A 244 -0.60 20.32 23.46
N ILE A 245 -0.83 19.03 23.38
CA ILE A 245 -1.72 18.29 24.30
C ILE A 245 -1.13 18.20 25.71
N GLU A 246 0.19 18.02 25.86
CA GLU A 246 0.86 18.02 27.17
C GLU A 246 0.76 19.34 27.91
N GLN A 247 0.58 20.45 27.20
CA GLN A 247 0.35 21.76 27.82
C GLN A 247 -1.09 21.96 28.34
N ILE A 248 -1.97 20.98 28.12
CA ILE A 248 -3.37 21.03 28.58
C ILE A 248 -3.49 20.19 29.86
N PRO A 249 -3.67 20.79 31.06
CA PRO A 249 -3.58 20.10 32.35
C PRO A 249 -4.45 18.84 32.45
N ASP A 250 -5.70 18.89 31.92
CA ASP A 250 -6.65 17.78 31.97
C ASP A 250 -6.31 16.64 31.01
N LEU A 251 -5.43 16.87 30.02
CA LEU A 251 -5.07 15.89 28.98
C LEU A 251 -3.64 15.40 29.11
N ALA A 252 -2.74 16.18 29.69
CA ALA A 252 -1.32 15.91 29.78
C ALA A 252 -0.99 14.49 30.32
N LYS A 253 -1.69 14.04 31.35
CA LYS A 253 -1.50 12.72 31.96
C LYS A 253 -2.47 11.64 31.43
N ARG A 254 -3.39 12.02 30.54
CA ARG A 254 -4.43 11.12 30.05
C ARG A 254 -4.21 10.64 28.64
N VAL A 255 -3.56 11.42 27.79
CA VAL A 255 -3.38 11.12 26.37
C VAL A 255 -1.97 10.63 26.09
N HIS A 256 -1.84 9.42 25.59
CA HIS A 256 -0.58 8.81 25.22
C HIS A 256 -0.51 8.55 23.71
N PHE A 257 0.67 8.82 23.13
CA PHE A 257 0.94 8.61 21.71
C PHE A 257 1.91 7.45 21.51
N HIS A 258 1.50 6.48 20.73
CA HIS A 258 2.26 5.27 20.44
C HIS A 258 2.68 5.22 18.98
N PHE A 259 3.97 5.03 18.71
CA PHE A 259 4.51 4.94 17.36
C PHE A 259 5.09 3.54 17.16
N VAL A 260 4.39 2.73 16.36
CA VAL A 260 4.77 1.34 16.06
C VAL A 260 5.23 1.28 14.60
N GLY A 261 6.49 0.96 14.38
CA GLY A 261 7.06 0.87 13.04
C GLY A 261 8.51 1.31 12.98
N ASP A 262 9.03 1.27 11.77
CA ASP A 262 10.41 1.63 11.46
C ASP A 262 10.45 2.40 10.14
N GLY A 263 11.56 3.06 9.85
CA GLY A 263 11.76 3.80 8.62
C GLY A 263 12.84 4.85 8.70
N THR A 264 13.06 5.54 7.59
CA THR A 264 14.19 6.49 7.44
C THR A 264 14.12 7.68 8.39
N GLU A 265 12.93 8.00 8.92
CA GLU A 265 12.73 9.15 9.80
C GLU A 265 12.61 8.75 11.29
N LEU A 266 12.70 7.47 11.65
CA LEU A 266 12.52 7.05 13.04
C LEU A 266 13.45 7.78 14.01
N LEU A 267 14.75 7.82 13.74
CA LEU A 267 15.73 8.51 14.59
C LEU A 267 15.48 10.01 14.67
N ASN A 268 15.08 10.65 13.57
CA ASN A 268 14.74 12.06 13.53
C ASN A 268 13.51 12.35 14.39
N MET A 269 12.50 11.49 14.34
CA MET A 269 11.27 11.63 15.15
C MET A 269 11.54 11.43 16.64
N GLN A 270 12.37 10.44 17.00
CA GLN A 270 12.80 10.24 18.39
C GLN A 270 13.58 11.46 18.91
N LYS A 271 14.48 12.01 18.09
CA LYS A 271 15.23 13.22 18.46
C LYS A 271 14.28 14.41 18.65
N LEU A 272 13.34 14.62 17.74
CA LEU A 272 12.34 15.69 17.87
C LEU A 272 11.48 15.52 19.13
N ALA A 273 11.07 14.29 19.47
CA ALA A 273 10.33 14.04 20.71
C ALA A 273 11.14 14.42 21.96
N CYS A 274 12.45 14.13 21.98
CA CYS A 274 13.35 14.58 23.05
C CYS A 274 13.52 16.10 23.09
N GLU A 275 13.66 16.76 21.92
CA GLU A 275 13.76 18.22 21.82
C GLU A 275 12.49 18.93 22.29
N LEU A 276 11.33 18.30 22.11
CA LEU A 276 10.04 18.79 22.60
C LEU A 276 9.73 18.36 24.04
N GLU A 277 10.65 17.64 24.69
CA GLU A 277 10.53 17.14 26.08
C GLU A 277 9.26 16.32 26.32
N LEU A 278 8.83 15.49 25.33
CA LEU A 278 7.57 14.72 25.39
C LEU A 278 7.68 13.54 26.35
N GLU A 279 6.85 13.52 27.38
CA GLU A 279 6.69 12.40 28.33
C GLU A 279 5.55 11.46 27.92
N ASN A 280 4.60 11.92 27.09
CA ASN A 280 3.41 11.17 26.67
C ASN A 280 3.59 10.36 25.38
N THR A 281 4.82 10.13 24.91
CA THR A 281 5.11 9.44 23.67
C THR A 281 5.95 8.18 23.87
N SER A 282 5.66 7.14 23.08
CA SER A 282 6.39 5.87 23.08
C SER A 282 6.68 5.38 21.66
N PHE A 283 7.94 4.98 21.41
CA PHE A 283 8.39 4.41 20.14
C PHE A 283 8.73 2.94 20.33
N TYR A 284 8.09 2.06 19.57
CA TYR A 284 8.23 0.60 19.74
C TYR A 284 9.15 -0.04 18.69
N GLY A 285 9.60 0.72 17.67
CA GLY A 285 10.34 0.16 16.56
C GLY A 285 9.49 -0.78 15.71
N ARG A 286 10.16 -1.53 14.83
CA ARG A 286 9.50 -2.53 13.97
C ARG A 286 8.99 -3.69 14.79
N ARG A 287 7.73 -4.06 14.56
CA ARG A 287 7.09 -5.23 15.19
C ARG A 287 6.61 -6.20 14.11
N PRO A 288 6.58 -7.50 14.41
CA PRO A 288 5.94 -8.50 13.55
C PRO A 288 4.47 -8.16 13.28
N LEU A 289 3.97 -8.58 12.12
CA LEU A 289 2.57 -8.32 11.74
C LEU A 289 1.59 -8.96 12.73
N GLU A 290 1.95 -10.12 13.26
CA GLU A 290 1.16 -10.92 14.20
C GLU A 290 0.95 -10.20 15.56
N GLU A 291 1.84 -9.28 15.94
CA GLU A 291 1.72 -8.47 17.16
C GLU A 291 0.82 -7.22 16.96
N MET A 292 0.53 -6.84 15.73
CA MET A 292 -0.20 -5.59 15.43
C MET A 292 -1.63 -5.58 15.98
N PRO A 293 -2.40 -6.68 16.00
CA PRO A 293 -3.73 -6.71 16.62
C PRO A 293 -3.71 -6.29 18.09
N ASP A 294 -2.65 -6.63 18.85
CA ASP A 294 -2.53 -6.25 20.26
C ASP A 294 -2.36 -4.74 20.43
N PHE A 295 -1.55 -4.11 19.58
CA PHE A 295 -1.42 -2.65 19.55
C PHE A 295 -2.75 -1.98 19.20
N TYR A 296 -3.45 -2.49 18.18
CA TYR A 296 -4.73 -1.93 17.78
C TYR A 296 -5.79 -2.11 18.87
N THR A 297 -5.84 -3.28 19.53
CA THR A 297 -6.78 -3.53 20.64
C THR A 297 -6.57 -2.56 21.79
N LYS A 298 -5.33 -2.24 22.15
CA LYS A 298 -4.99 -1.29 23.22
C LYS A 298 -5.28 0.16 22.87
N SER A 299 -5.40 0.49 21.58
CA SER A 299 -5.61 1.85 21.09
C SER A 299 -7.07 2.27 21.15
N ASP A 300 -7.32 3.49 21.61
CA ASP A 300 -8.65 4.13 21.58
C ASP A 300 -8.92 4.72 20.17
N ALA A 301 -7.89 5.24 19.48
CA ALA A 301 -7.97 5.65 18.08
C ALA A 301 -6.64 5.46 17.37
N MET A 302 -6.71 5.33 16.06
CA MET A 302 -5.53 5.22 15.20
C MET A 302 -5.20 6.56 14.53
N LEU A 303 -3.89 6.84 14.44
CA LEU A 303 -3.39 8.08 13.87
C LEU A 303 -2.95 7.89 12.42
N VAL A 304 -3.27 8.86 11.57
CA VAL A 304 -2.79 8.91 10.18
C VAL A 304 -2.40 10.33 9.80
N SER A 305 -1.26 10.46 9.13
CA SER A 305 -0.82 11.73 8.54
C SER A 305 -0.05 11.48 7.25
N LEU A 306 -0.07 12.43 6.35
CA LEU A 306 0.77 12.48 5.15
C LEU A 306 1.24 13.92 4.92
N ILE A 307 2.36 14.02 4.18
CA ILE A 307 2.86 15.32 3.69
C ILE A 307 1.90 15.91 2.67
N GLY A 308 1.71 17.23 2.65
CA GLY A 308 0.87 17.93 1.68
C GLY A 308 1.47 18.06 0.26
N ASP A 309 0.69 18.67 -0.64
CA ASP A 309 1.08 19.16 -1.98
C ASP A 309 1.55 18.15 -3.03
N SER A 310 1.23 16.85 -2.89
CA SER A 310 1.53 15.85 -3.92
C SER A 310 0.34 14.93 -4.18
N ILE A 311 0.36 14.22 -5.32
CA ILE A 311 -0.63 13.17 -5.58
C ILE A 311 -0.60 12.09 -4.50
N ILE A 312 0.55 11.87 -3.87
CA ILE A 312 0.75 10.90 -2.80
C ILE A 312 0.00 11.32 -1.52
N SER A 313 -0.10 12.61 -1.23
CA SER A 313 -0.87 13.12 -0.09
C SER A 313 -2.38 12.87 -0.21
N ARG A 314 -2.86 12.66 -1.42
CA ARG A 314 -4.27 12.42 -1.71
C ARG A 314 -4.65 10.95 -1.75
N THR A 315 -3.70 10.05 -1.44
CA THR A 315 -3.93 8.60 -1.47
C THR A 315 -4.77 8.11 -0.30
N LEU A 316 -5.25 6.88 -0.44
CA LEU A 316 -5.80 6.08 0.65
C LEU A 316 -4.72 5.07 1.09
N PRO A 317 -3.94 5.36 2.14
CA PRO A 317 -2.91 4.45 2.62
C PRO A 317 -3.50 3.14 3.13
N GLY A 318 -2.87 1.99 2.85
CA GLY A 318 -3.34 0.67 3.26
C GLY A 318 -3.57 0.50 4.77
N LYS A 319 -2.88 1.29 5.61
CA LYS A 319 -3.13 1.30 7.06
C LYS A 319 -4.53 1.77 7.45
N VAL A 320 -5.17 2.63 6.63
CA VAL A 320 -6.54 3.10 6.89
C VAL A 320 -7.51 1.91 6.83
N GLN A 321 -7.38 1.04 5.83
CA GLN A 321 -8.18 -0.17 5.73
C GLN A 321 -7.93 -1.11 6.92
N SER A 322 -6.67 -1.28 7.35
CA SER A 322 -6.34 -2.12 8.52
C SER A 322 -6.93 -1.54 9.82
N TYR A 323 -6.92 -0.21 9.99
CA TYR A 323 -7.54 0.47 11.13
C TYR A 323 -9.06 0.28 11.15
N MET A 324 -9.69 0.44 9.99
CA MET A 324 -11.13 0.26 9.83
C MET A 324 -11.55 -1.21 10.01
N ALA A 325 -10.76 -2.16 9.49
CA ALA A 325 -10.97 -3.59 9.70
C ALA A 325 -10.96 -3.98 11.17
N ALA A 326 -10.02 -3.39 11.94
CA ALA A 326 -9.95 -3.57 13.39
C ALA A 326 -11.01 -2.79 14.18
N GLY A 327 -11.93 -2.11 13.51
CA GLY A 327 -13.00 -1.35 14.15
C GLY A 327 -12.49 -0.17 14.98
N LYS A 328 -11.41 0.51 14.52
CA LYS A 328 -10.82 1.62 15.28
C LYS A 328 -11.20 2.98 14.70
N PRO A 329 -11.55 3.96 15.57
CA PRO A 329 -11.68 5.35 15.17
C PRO A 329 -10.37 5.88 14.55
N ILE A 330 -10.48 6.85 13.63
CA ILE A 330 -9.31 7.42 12.94
C ILE A 330 -9.23 8.91 13.24
N ILE A 331 -8.06 9.37 13.70
CA ILE A 331 -7.73 10.79 13.87
C ILE A 331 -6.55 11.09 12.97
N GLY A 332 -6.63 12.14 12.15
CA GLY A 332 -5.54 12.38 11.21
C GLY A 332 -5.33 13.82 10.78
N ALA A 333 -4.15 14.04 10.20
CA ALA A 333 -3.77 15.25 9.49
C ALA A 333 -3.46 14.88 8.03
N ILE A 334 -4.51 14.79 7.21
CA ILE A 334 -4.43 14.27 5.84
C ILE A 334 -5.65 14.75 5.04
N SER A 335 -5.43 15.03 3.75
CA SER A 335 -6.48 15.41 2.81
C SER A 335 -6.82 14.27 1.84
N GLY A 336 -7.58 14.57 0.79
CA GLY A 336 -7.89 13.64 -0.31
C GLY A 336 -8.77 12.47 0.08
N ASP A 337 -8.44 11.29 -0.44
CA ASP A 337 -9.29 10.10 -0.30
C ASP A 337 -9.43 9.61 1.15
N THR A 338 -8.40 9.71 1.96
CA THR A 338 -8.51 9.35 3.39
C THR A 338 -9.50 10.25 4.11
N GLN A 339 -9.45 11.58 3.87
CA GLN A 339 -10.41 12.51 4.46
C GLN A 339 -11.83 12.17 4.03
N ARG A 340 -12.04 11.88 2.73
CA ARG A 340 -13.34 11.48 2.19
C ARG A 340 -13.87 10.22 2.88
N VAL A 341 -13.06 9.15 2.92
CA VAL A 341 -13.42 7.86 3.52
C VAL A 341 -13.80 8.01 5.00
N VAL A 342 -12.99 8.71 5.80
CA VAL A 342 -13.28 8.91 7.22
C VAL A 342 -14.57 9.72 7.45
N LYS A 343 -14.84 10.71 6.58
CA LYS A 343 -16.10 11.49 6.63
C LYS A 343 -17.31 10.66 6.22
N GLU A 344 -17.23 9.90 5.13
CA GLU A 344 -18.31 9.03 4.65
C GLU A 344 -18.63 7.94 5.68
N ALA A 345 -17.61 7.30 6.21
CA ALA A 345 -17.73 6.28 7.26
C ALA A 345 -18.17 6.86 8.62
N LYS A 346 -18.08 8.19 8.82
CA LYS A 346 -18.32 8.87 10.11
C LYS A 346 -17.52 8.23 11.25
N CYS A 347 -16.29 7.82 11.00
CA CYS A 347 -15.49 6.99 11.90
C CYS A 347 -14.34 7.74 12.58
N GLY A 348 -14.33 9.07 12.55
CA GLY A 348 -13.26 9.82 13.19
C GLY A 348 -13.19 11.31 12.81
N PHE A 349 -12.01 11.89 13.01
CA PHE A 349 -11.79 13.32 12.86
C PHE A 349 -10.53 13.58 12.01
N ILE A 350 -10.67 14.34 10.93
CA ILE A 350 -9.56 14.66 10.03
C ILE A 350 -9.35 16.17 9.97
N SER A 351 -8.10 16.57 10.06
CA SER A 351 -7.59 17.92 9.79
C SER A 351 -6.83 17.94 8.46
N PRO A 352 -6.67 19.09 7.83
CA PRO A 352 -5.75 19.24 6.72
C PRO A 352 -4.32 18.83 7.11
N GLU A 353 -3.54 18.40 6.12
CA GLU A 353 -2.13 18.07 6.30
C GLU A 353 -1.33 19.22 6.92
N GLY A 354 -0.44 18.90 7.87
CA GLY A 354 0.40 19.89 8.56
C GLY A 354 -0.32 20.84 9.53
N ASN A 355 -1.66 20.77 9.63
CA ASN A 355 -2.42 21.67 10.51
C ASN A 355 -2.48 21.13 11.95
N VAL A 356 -1.45 21.47 12.73
CA VAL A 356 -1.29 21.07 14.15
C VAL A 356 -2.47 21.52 14.99
N ASP A 357 -2.90 22.78 14.87
CA ASP A 357 -3.98 23.35 15.70
C ASP A 357 -5.31 22.62 15.49
N GLN A 358 -5.64 22.30 14.22
CA GLN A 358 -6.86 21.56 13.95
C GLN A 358 -6.75 20.12 14.44
N LEU A 359 -5.56 19.49 14.33
CA LEU A 359 -5.33 18.15 14.86
C LEU A 359 -5.50 18.12 16.38
N VAL A 360 -4.95 19.11 17.10
CA VAL A 360 -5.15 19.28 18.56
C VAL A 360 -6.62 19.43 18.91
N ARG A 361 -7.36 20.28 18.20
CA ARG A 361 -8.83 20.41 18.40
C ARG A 361 -9.56 19.09 18.19
N ASN A 362 -9.20 18.33 17.18
CA ASN A 362 -9.79 17.02 16.89
C ASN A 362 -9.48 15.99 17.99
N ILE A 363 -8.23 15.94 18.48
CA ILE A 363 -7.84 15.08 19.60
C ILE A 363 -8.65 15.46 20.85
N ARG A 364 -8.73 16.75 21.19
CA ARG A 364 -9.55 17.22 22.33
C ARG A 364 -11.01 16.82 22.20
N LYS A 365 -11.60 17.01 21.02
CA LYS A 365 -12.98 16.57 20.73
C LYS A 365 -13.16 15.07 20.97
N PHE A 366 -12.21 14.25 20.51
CA PHE A 366 -12.25 12.81 20.74
C PHE A 366 -12.14 12.45 22.23
N CYS A 367 -11.29 13.16 22.98
CA CYS A 367 -11.12 12.95 24.42
C CYS A 367 -12.38 13.26 25.26
N LEU A 368 -13.25 14.13 24.74
CA LEU A 368 -14.51 14.50 25.39
C LEU A 368 -15.66 13.51 25.11
N LEU A 369 -15.48 12.61 24.14
CA LEU A 369 -16.49 11.59 23.83
C LEU A 369 -16.61 10.56 24.96
N SER A 370 -17.82 10.08 25.21
CA SER A 370 -18.06 8.92 26.07
C SER A 370 -17.43 7.65 25.45
N VAL A 371 -17.32 6.59 26.23
CA VAL A 371 -16.84 5.28 25.74
C VAL A 371 -17.75 4.79 24.62
N GLU A 372 -19.07 4.86 24.80
CA GLU A 372 -20.08 4.43 23.84
C GLU A 372 -19.99 5.20 22.51
N GLU A 373 -19.69 6.51 22.57
CA GLU A 373 -19.51 7.33 21.37
C GLU A 373 -18.25 6.95 20.62
N ARG A 374 -17.13 6.67 21.31
CA ARG A 374 -15.89 6.18 20.71
C ARG A 374 -16.06 4.80 20.08
N GLU A 375 -16.74 3.89 20.76
CA GLU A 375 -17.09 2.58 20.22
C GLU A 375 -18.00 2.68 18.99
N LYS A 376 -18.96 3.63 19.00
CA LYS A 376 -19.78 3.89 17.82
C LYS A 376 -18.95 4.28 16.61
N LEU A 377 -17.95 5.15 16.76
CA LEU A 377 -17.02 5.50 15.68
C LEU A 377 -16.27 4.24 15.17
N GLY A 378 -15.83 3.37 16.08
CA GLY A 378 -15.19 2.11 15.74
C GLY A 378 -16.10 1.16 14.96
N ARG A 379 -17.36 0.98 15.41
CA ARG A 379 -18.35 0.18 14.67
C ARG A 379 -18.64 0.74 13.28
N GLN A 380 -18.71 2.06 13.13
CA GLN A 380 -18.87 2.72 11.83
C GLN A 380 -17.67 2.48 10.90
N ALA A 381 -16.45 2.51 11.45
CA ALA A 381 -15.24 2.16 10.70
C ALA A 381 -15.33 0.73 10.17
N ARG A 382 -15.69 -0.23 11.01
CA ARG A 382 -15.82 -1.65 10.63
C ARG A 382 -16.91 -1.87 9.58
N CYS A 383 -18.09 -1.30 9.77
CA CYS A 383 -19.19 -1.42 8.82
C CYS A 383 -18.79 -0.92 7.43
N TYR A 384 -18.16 0.26 7.34
CA TYR A 384 -17.67 0.79 6.08
C TYR A 384 -16.59 -0.10 5.44
N TYR A 385 -15.68 -0.68 6.25
CA TYR A 385 -14.68 -1.63 5.78
C TYR A 385 -15.33 -2.86 5.14
N GLU A 386 -16.31 -3.46 5.80
CA GLU A 386 -17.00 -4.65 5.30
C GLU A 386 -17.73 -4.39 3.98
N GLU A 387 -18.34 -3.22 3.83
CA GLU A 387 -19.08 -2.84 2.64
C GLU A 387 -18.20 -2.44 1.47
N GLN A 388 -17.05 -1.77 1.72
CA GLN A 388 -16.27 -1.11 0.68
C GLN A 388 -14.86 -1.66 0.48
N PHE A 389 -14.30 -2.37 1.48
CA PHE A 389 -12.89 -2.78 1.50
C PHE A 389 -12.67 -4.23 1.88
N SER A 390 -13.73 -5.05 2.08
CA SER A 390 -13.53 -6.45 2.45
C SER A 390 -12.82 -7.24 1.36
N LYS A 391 -12.07 -8.27 1.74
CA LYS A 391 -11.37 -9.16 0.81
C LYS A 391 -12.33 -9.80 -0.18
N GLU A 392 -13.50 -10.25 0.30
CA GLU A 392 -14.50 -10.89 -0.57
C GLU A 392 -15.06 -9.91 -1.62
N TRP A 393 -15.34 -8.66 -1.22
CA TRP A 393 -15.72 -7.61 -2.15
C TRP A 393 -14.62 -7.38 -3.21
N PHE A 394 -13.38 -7.21 -2.75
CA PHE A 394 -12.23 -7.00 -3.63
C PHE A 394 -12.06 -8.13 -4.65
N MET A 395 -12.07 -9.38 -4.16
CA MET A 395 -11.83 -10.55 -5.02
C MET A 395 -12.95 -10.77 -6.02
N THR A 396 -14.21 -10.61 -5.59
CA THR A 396 -15.38 -10.73 -6.48
C THR A 396 -15.36 -9.62 -7.55
N TYR A 397 -15.04 -8.40 -7.15
CA TYR A 397 -14.97 -7.26 -8.05
C TYR A 397 -13.83 -7.42 -9.08
N LEU A 398 -12.66 -7.84 -8.62
CA LEU A 398 -11.51 -8.14 -9.49
C LEU A 398 -11.85 -9.25 -10.50
N GLU A 399 -12.40 -10.36 -10.03
CA GLU A 399 -12.73 -11.52 -10.86
C GLU A 399 -13.74 -11.16 -11.96
N ASN A 400 -14.78 -10.38 -11.64
CA ASN A 400 -15.77 -9.93 -12.61
C ASN A 400 -15.12 -9.08 -13.73
N HIS A 401 -14.27 -8.14 -13.38
CA HIS A 401 -13.56 -7.31 -14.37
C HIS A 401 -12.58 -8.11 -15.24
N LEU A 402 -11.91 -9.12 -14.65
CA LEU A 402 -11.05 -10.02 -15.43
C LEU A 402 -11.86 -10.82 -16.47
N LYS A 403 -13.07 -11.28 -16.10
CA LYS A 403 -13.97 -11.99 -17.01
C LYS A 403 -14.51 -11.08 -18.11
N GLU A 404 -14.98 -9.89 -17.76
CA GLU A 404 -15.47 -8.87 -18.71
C GLU A 404 -14.40 -8.49 -19.73
N GLY A 405 -13.20 -8.18 -19.27
CA GLY A 405 -12.10 -7.79 -20.15
C GLY A 405 -11.52 -8.93 -20.99
N PHE A 406 -11.81 -10.17 -20.65
CA PHE A 406 -11.47 -11.31 -21.51
C PHE A 406 -12.50 -11.51 -22.62
N LEU A 407 -13.78 -11.15 -22.40
CA LEU A 407 -14.87 -11.32 -23.35
C LEU A 407 -14.98 -10.14 -24.35
N SER A 408 -14.36 -8.99 -24.05
CA SER A 408 -14.30 -7.80 -24.91
C SER A 408 -13.16 -7.87 -25.93
#